data_a1815370c8e6c2c298ba9ef1b7285aa8
#
_entry.id   a1815370c8e6c2c298ba9ef1b7285aa8
#
_cell.length_a   1.000
_cell.length_b   1.000
_cell.length_c   1.000
_cell.angle_alpha   90.00
_cell.angle_beta   90.00
_cell.angle_gamma   90.00
#
_symmetry.space_group_name_H-M   'P 1'
#
loop_
_entity.id
_entity.type
_entity.pdbx_description
1 polymer ?
#
loop_
_entity_poly.entity_id
_entity_poly.type
_entity_poly.pdbx_seq_one_letter_code
_entity_poly.pdbx_strand_id
1 'polypeptide(L)'
;MTVTEGLALVAAGVAAGVISTVVGLASVVSYPALLAIGLPPLAANMTNTVSLLFTGVGAAVGSRPELTGQVTRVRRLGTIAALGGGAGAALLLVTPSQTFVRLAPVLIGAASLALLPPSRQDRAARRGAGVDRDQCHHGAGPDRDECHHGAGPDRDGDGRGAGPDRDERRRDAEPGRDERRPWLLAGVFGVAVYIGYFGAAGGIVMLALLIAMVAEPLARVNAVKNMLGAIGNAVAAVAFAVFGHVDWAAVVPLAAGFLVGGWTGPALVRRIPGPALRIGVAVCGLAVAVKLGISAYR
;
A
#
# COMPACT_ATOMS: atom_id res chain seq x y z
N MET A 1 16.91 -26.04 7.63
CA MET A 1 16.09 -25.64 6.48
C MET A 1 16.52 -26.44 5.26
N THR A 2 15.59 -27.09 4.58
CA THR A 2 15.87 -27.84 3.34
C THR A 2 15.94 -26.89 2.13
N VAL A 3 16.55 -27.36 1.03
CA VAL A 3 16.59 -26.56 -0.22
C VAL A 3 15.18 -26.28 -0.74
N THR A 4 14.27 -27.24 -0.60
CA THR A 4 12.86 -27.09 -1.00
C THR A 4 12.13 -26.02 -0.20
N GLU A 5 12.34 -25.96 1.11
CA GLU A 5 11.80 -24.90 1.97
C GLU A 5 12.35 -23.52 1.58
N GLY A 6 13.66 -23.45 1.27
CA GLY A 6 14.27 -22.20 0.80
C GLY A 6 13.66 -21.70 -0.50
N LEU A 7 13.48 -22.57 -1.50
CA LEU A 7 12.85 -22.21 -2.77
C LEU A 7 11.39 -21.79 -2.58
N ALA A 8 10.65 -22.48 -1.71
CA ALA A 8 9.28 -22.10 -1.37
C ALA A 8 9.20 -20.71 -0.72
N LEU A 9 10.15 -20.37 0.17
CA LEU A 9 10.25 -19.06 0.79
C LEU A 9 10.61 -17.96 -0.23
N VAL A 10 11.51 -18.24 -1.19
CA VAL A 10 11.79 -17.29 -2.29
C VAL A 10 10.52 -17.03 -3.10
N ALA A 11 9.81 -18.08 -3.51
CA ALA A 11 8.57 -17.93 -4.28
C ALA A 11 7.49 -17.18 -3.49
N ALA A 12 7.31 -17.51 -2.21
CA ALA A 12 6.41 -16.79 -1.30
C ALA A 12 6.83 -15.32 -1.13
N GLY A 13 8.13 -15.05 -1.02
CA GLY A 13 8.69 -13.71 -0.93
C GLY A 13 8.42 -12.88 -2.20
N VAL A 14 8.60 -13.46 -3.39
CA VAL A 14 8.28 -12.78 -4.66
C VAL A 14 6.80 -12.40 -4.71
N ALA A 15 5.92 -13.38 -4.47
CA ALA A 15 4.48 -13.15 -4.47
C ALA A 15 4.06 -12.11 -3.42
N ALA A 16 4.56 -12.25 -2.20
CA ALA A 16 4.28 -11.32 -1.10
C ALA A 16 4.85 -9.93 -1.36
N GLY A 17 6.03 -9.80 -1.98
CA GLY A 17 6.65 -8.53 -2.36
C GLY A 17 5.83 -7.77 -3.41
N VAL A 18 5.34 -8.48 -4.43
CA VAL A 18 4.42 -7.90 -5.43
C VAL A 18 3.14 -7.44 -4.75
N ILE A 19 2.49 -8.29 -3.96
CA ILE A 19 1.25 -7.97 -3.25
C ILE A 19 1.45 -6.80 -2.28
N SER A 20 2.61 -6.73 -1.62
CA SER A 20 2.98 -5.63 -0.74
C SER A 20 3.00 -4.28 -1.43
N THR A 21 3.66 -4.21 -2.57
CA THR A 21 3.82 -2.96 -3.33
C THR A 21 2.52 -2.50 -3.97
N VAL A 22 1.66 -3.45 -4.38
CA VAL A 22 0.35 -3.17 -5.01
C VAL A 22 -0.69 -2.80 -3.95
N VAL A 23 -0.90 -3.69 -2.99
CA VAL A 23 -2.03 -3.63 -2.05
C VAL A 23 -1.58 -3.29 -0.63
N GLY A 24 -0.33 -3.60 -0.27
CA GLY A 24 0.20 -3.39 1.08
C GLY A 24 -0.09 -4.55 2.04
N LEU A 25 -0.14 -5.80 1.54
CA LEU A 25 -0.56 -7.00 2.27
C LEU A 25 0.47 -8.14 2.20
N ALA A 26 1.74 -7.84 2.27
CA ALA A 26 2.80 -8.84 2.21
C ALA A 26 2.56 -10.01 3.18
N SER A 27 2.26 -9.70 4.43
CA SER A 27 2.16 -10.67 5.52
C SER A 27 1.07 -11.72 5.33
N VAL A 28 0.07 -11.47 4.48
CA VAL A 28 -0.98 -12.46 4.19
C VAL A 28 -0.43 -13.69 3.47
N VAL A 29 0.65 -13.54 2.72
CA VAL A 29 1.31 -14.64 1.99
C VAL A 29 2.56 -15.12 2.72
N SER A 30 3.43 -14.19 3.12
CA SER A 30 4.72 -14.53 3.71
C SER A 30 4.63 -15.12 5.13
N TYR A 31 3.70 -14.60 5.96
CA TYR A 31 3.55 -15.11 7.32
C TYR A 31 3.08 -16.58 7.37
N PRO A 32 2.04 -17.00 6.60
CA PRO A 32 1.70 -18.43 6.53
C PRO A 32 2.80 -19.31 5.96
N ALA A 33 3.60 -18.81 5.02
CA ALA A 33 4.74 -19.57 4.50
C ALA A 33 5.78 -19.84 5.60
N LEU A 34 6.07 -18.86 6.46
CA LEU A 34 6.95 -19.03 7.61
C LEU A 34 6.38 -20.00 8.65
N LEU A 35 5.07 -19.96 8.90
CA LEU A 35 4.41 -20.93 9.79
C LEU A 35 4.45 -22.35 9.20
N ALA A 36 4.34 -22.49 7.88
CA ALA A 36 4.36 -23.80 7.21
C ALA A 36 5.71 -24.51 7.32
N ILE A 37 6.81 -23.76 7.42
CA ILE A 37 8.15 -24.32 7.70
C ILE A 37 8.41 -24.54 9.19
N GLY A 38 7.41 -24.33 10.07
CA GLY A 38 7.46 -24.66 11.49
C GLY A 38 7.92 -23.53 12.43
N LEU A 39 8.04 -22.28 11.96
CA LEU A 39 8.40 -21.19 12.86
C LEU A 39 7.26 -20.89 13.85
N PRO A 40 7.58 -20.62 15.12
CA PRO A 40 6.61 -20.13 16.08
C PRO A 40 6.00 -18.79 15.62
N PRO A 41 4.73 -18.51 15.90
CA PRO A 41 4.03 -17.33 15.40
C PRO A 41 4.73 -15.99 15.64
N LEU A 42 5.29 -15.78 16.82
CA LEU A 42 6.00 -14.55 17.16
C LEU A 42 7.32 -14.42 16.38
N ALA A 43 8.12 -15.50 16.31
CA ALA A 43 9.34 -15.53 15.53
C ALA A 43 9.08 -15.38 14.03
N ALA A 44 8.01 -16.00 13.51
CA ALA A 44 7.58 -15.82 12.12
C ALA A 44 7.26 -14.36 11.80
N ASN A 45 6.57 -13.63 12.71
CA ASN A 45 6.26 -12.23 12.52
C ASN A 45 7.52 -11.34 12.52
N MET A 46 8.45 -11.57 13.46
CA MET A 46 9.72 -10.83 13.53
C MET A 46 10.59 -11.09 12.29
N THR A 47 10.73 -12.37 11.90
CA THR A 47 11.46 -12.80 10.69
C THR A 47 10.87 -12.18 9.43
N ASN A 48 9.55 -12.16 9.32
CA ASN A 48 8.83 -11.55 8.22
C ASN A 48 9.11 -10.03 8.14
N THR A 49 9.06 -9.32 9.26
CA THR A 49 9.28 -7.86 9.32
C THR A 49 10.71 -7.50 8.93
N VAL A 50 11.71 -8.28 9.36
CA VAL A 50 13.11 -8.10 8.94
C VAL A 50 13.25 -8.32 7.44
N SER A 51 12.62 -9.36 6.89
CA SER A 51 12.66 -9.65 5.46
C SER A 51 11.95 -8.58 4.62
N LEU A 52 10.89 -7.95 5.13
CA LEU A 52 10.14 -6.87 4.46
C LEU A 52 10.97 -5.61 4.16
N LEU A 53 12.08 -5.39 4.85
CA LEU A 53 13.05 -4.34 4.51
C LEU A 53 13.43 -4.37 3.03
N PHE A 54 13.66 -5.55 2.50
CA PHE A 54 14.11 -5.76 1.13
C PHE A 54 13.00 -5.46 0.10
N THR A 55 11.72 -5.63 0.48
CA THR A 55 10.60 -5.12 -0.32
C THR A 55 10.66 -3.60 -0.45
N GLY A 56 10.95 -2.91 0.65
CA GLY A 56 11.11 -1.44 0.65
C GLY A 56 12.23 -0.97 -0.27
N VAL A 57 13.39 -1.65 -0.23
CA VAL A 57 14.51 -1.36 -1.13
C VAL A 57 14.11 -1.60 -2.59
N GLY A 58 13.50 -2.76 -2.91
CA GLY A 58 13.01 -3.07 -4.25
C GLY A 58 11.98 -2.04 -4.74
N ALA A 59 11.01 -1.69 -3.90
CA ALA A 59 9.98 -0.69 -4.23
C ALA A 59 10.56 0.71 -4.44
N ALA A 60 11.58 1.11 -3.68
CA ALA A 60 12.26 2.39 -3.86
C ALA A 60 12.93 2.48 -5.23
N VAL A 61 13.58 1.39 -5.66
CA VAL A 61 14.20 1.31 -6.99
C VAL A 61 13.15 1.28 -8.10
N GLY A 62 12.08 0.48 -7.93
CA GLY A 62 11.02 0.31 -8.92
C GLY A 62 10.10 1.53 -9.08
N SER A 63 9.99 2.38 -8.05
CA SER A 63 9.12 3.58 -8.02
C SER A 63 9.90 4.89 -8.13
N ARG A 64 11.16 4.87 -8.59
CA ARG A 64 11.97 6.11 -8.72
C ARG A 64 11.26 7.25 -9.46
N PRO A 65 10.58 7.02 -10.60
CA PRO A 65 9.91 8.11 -11.32
C PRO A 65 8.80 8.77 -10.49
N GLU A 66 8.04 7.98 -9.73
CA GLU A 66 6.92 8.44 -8.92
C GLU A 66 7.38 9.20 -7.66
N LEU A 67 8.58 8.89 -7.16
CA LEU A 67 9.18 9.51 -5.97
C LEU A 67 9.83 10.86 -6.27
N THR A 68 10.01 11.21 -7.54
CA THR A 68 10.60 12.50 -7.92
C THR A 68 9.74 13.65 -7.40
N GLY A 69 10.38 14.56 -6.63
CA GLY A 69 9.69 15.69 -6.00
C GLY A 69 8.96 15.38 -4.69
N GLN A 70 8.95 14.10 -4.21
CA GLN A 70 8.26 13.70 -2.99
C GLN A 70 9.16 13.66 -1.74
N VAL A 71 10.43 14.00 -1.87
CA VAL A 71 11.44 13.85 -0.80
C VAL A 71 11.04 14.56 0.50
N THR A 72 10.53 15.79 0.41
CA THR A 72 10.12 16.55 1.60
C THR A 72 8.95 15.89 2.33
N ARG A 73 7.97 15.38 1.56
CA ARG A 73 6.82 14.65 2.11
C ARG A 73 7.26 13.34 2.77
N VAL A 74 8.07 12.55 2.07
CA VAL A 74 8.62 11.28 2.59
C VAL A 74 9.45 11.51 3.84
N ARG A 75 10.28 12.54 3.89
CA ARG A 75 11.04 12.87 5.11
C ARG A 75 10.14 13.24 6.28
N ARG A 76 9.15 14.10 6.08
CA ARG A 76 8.24 14.55 7.12
C ARG A 76 7.33 13.44 7.66
N LEU A 77 6.64 12.72 6.77
CA LEU A 77 5.77 11.62 7.18
C LEU A 77 6.58 10.38 7.59
N GLY A 78 7.78 10.22 7.02
CA GLY A 78 8.72 9.15 7.34
C GLY A 78 9.23 9.21 8.78
N THR A 79 9.48 10.40 9.34
CA THR A 79 9.84 10.53 10.76
C THR A 79 8.70 10.05 11.66
N ILE A 80 7.45 10.36 11.32
CA ILE A 80 6.26 9.89 12.06
C ILE A 80 6.13 8.37 11.91
N ALA A 81 6.33 7.84 10.70
CA ALA A 81 6.31 6.40 10.44
C ALA A 81 7.43 5.65 11.16
N ALA A 82 8.62 6.24 11.27
CA ALA A 82 9.74 5.68 12.04
C ALA A 82 9.41 5.58 13.52
N LEU A 83 8.89 6.66 14.12
CA LEU A 83 8.48 6.68 15.52
C LEU A 83 7.34 5.68 15.79
N GLY A 84 6.33 5.63 14.92
CA GLY A 84 5.24 4.68 15.01
C GLY A 84 5.70 3.23 14.88
N GLY A 85 6.56 2.95 13.87
CA GLY A 85 7.14 1.63 13.67
C GLY A 85 7.95 1.14 14.86
N GLY A 86 8.77 2.03 15.46
CA GLY A 86 9.51 1.76 16.69
C GLY A 86 8.60 1.49 17.89
N ALA A 87 7.55 2.28 18.08
CA ALA A 87 6.56 2.07 19.14
C ALA A 87 5.82 0.73 18.96
N GLY A 88 5.44 0.39 17.70
CA GLY A 88 4.83 -0.90 17.38
C GLY A 88 5.76 -2.09 17.65
N ALA A 89 7.02 -1.98 17.29
CA ALA A 89 8.03 -2.99 17.56
C ALA A 89 8.26 -3.17 19.07
N ALA A 90 8.38 -2.08 19.82
CA ALA A 90 8.50 -2.13 21.27
C ALA A 90 7.29 -2.82 21.90
N LEU A 91 6.08 -2.47 21.43
CA LEU A 91 4.84 -3.11 21.89
C LEU A 91 4.86 -4.62 21.61
N LEU A 92 5.32 -5.06 20.44
CA LEU A 92 5.41 -6.49 20.12
C LEU A 92 6.42 -7.19 21.02
N LEU A 93 7.59 -6.59 21.28
CA LEU A 93 8.64 -7.17 22.12
C LEU A 93 8.19 -7.40 23.58
N VAL A 94 7.28 -6.56 24.10
CA VAL A 94 6.72 -6.74 25.44
C VAL A 94 5.44 -7.58 25.45
N THR A 95 4.90 -7.94 24.29
CA THR A 95 3.68 -8.74 24.18
C THR A 95 3.99 -10.22 24.43
N PRO A 96 3.31 -10.90 25.38
CA PRO A 96 3.46 -12.33 25.59
C PRO A 96 3.08 -13.11 24.32
N SER A 97 3.85 -14.17 24.02
CA SER A 97 3.64 -14.98 22.80
C SER A 97 2.22 -15.56 22.70
N GLN A 98 1.62 -15.95 23.82
CA GLN A 98 0.24 -16.45 23.86
C GLN A 98 -0.79 -15.40 23.46
N THR A 99 -0.61 -14.13 23.87
CA THR A 99 -1.47 -13.02 23.47
C THR A 99 -1.36 -12.78 21.98
N PHE A 100 -0.14 -12.79 21.43
CA PHE A 100 0.09 -12.64 20.01
C PHE A 100 -0.59 -13.75 19.18
N VAL A 101 -0.47 -15.01 19.60
CA VAL A 101 -1.11 -16.17 18.93
C VAL A 101 -2.62 -15.99 18.81
N ARG A 102 -3.28 -15.46 19.84
CA ARG A 102 -4.72 -15.19 19.82
C ARG A 102 -5.11 -13.96 18.99
N LEU A 103 -4.26 -12.95 18.95
CA LEU A 103 -4.53 -11.72 18.19
C LEU A 103 -4.26 -11.89 16.70
N ALA A 104 -3.26 -12.67 16.31
CA ALA A 104 -2.85 -12.81 14.91
C ALA A 104 -3.99 -13.24 13.95
N PRO A 105 -4.81 -14.28 14.24
CA PRO A 105 -5.92 -14.65 13.34
C PRO A 105 -6.97 -13.55 13.23
N VAL A 106 -7.26 -12.82 14.32
CA VAL A 106 -8.21 -11.70 14.31
C VAL A 106 -7.67 -10.57 13.43
N LEU A 107 -6.41 -10.22 13.56
CA LEU A 107 -5.77 -9.16 12.76
C LEU A 107 -5.72 -9.51 11.27
N ILE A 108 -5.38 -10.77 10.93
CA ILE A 108 -5.36 -11.25 9.54
C ILE A 108 -6.79 -11.28 8.98
N GLY A 109 -7.75 -11.79 9.74
CA GLY A 109 -9.16 -11.83 9.34
C GLY A 109 -9.73 -10.44 9.08
N ALA A 110 -9.53 -9.51 10.01
CA ALA A 110 -9.96 -8.12 9.86
C ALA A 110 -9.30 -7.46 8.63
N ALA A 111 -8.00 -7.70 8.42
CA ALA A 111 -7.26 -7.24 7.28
C ALA A 111 -7.83 -7.77 5.95
N SER A 112 -8.15 -9.06 5.90
CA SER A 112 -8.71 -9.72 4.73
C SER A 112 -10.13 -9.25 4.43
N LEU A 113 -10.95 -9.05 5.46
CA LEU A 113 -12.30 -8.50 5.33
C LEU A 113 -12.29 -7.04 4.85
N ALA A 114 -11.32 -6.23 5.28
CA ALA A 114 -11.16 -4.85 4.82
C ALA A 114 -10.87 -4.74 3.31
N LEU A 115 -10.42 -5.83 2.67
CA LEU A 115 -10.20 -5.90 1.23
C LEU A 115 -11.46 -6.15 0.41
N LEU A 116 -12.50 -6.78 0.97
CA LEU A 116 -13.68 -7.21 0.22
C LEU A 116 -14.53 -6.06 -0.33
N PRO A 117 -14.75 -4.92 0.37
CA PRO A 117 -15.52 -3.81 -0.19
C PRO A 117 -14.80 -3.21 -1.40
N PRO A 118 -15.51 -2.90 -2.51
CA PRO A 118 -14.92 -2.19 -3.63
C PRO A 118 -14.38 -0.84 -3.15
N SER A 119 -13.12 -0.57 -3.43
CA SER A 119 -12.48 0.70 -3.05
C SER A 119 -13.20 1.87 -3.73
N ARG A 120 -13.12 3.07 -3.14
CA ARG A 120 -13.61 4.29 -3.80
C ARG A 120 -12.99 4.47 -5.19
N GLN A 121 -11.81 3.93 -5.44
CA GLN A 121 -11.10 3.91 -6.72
C GLN A 121 -11.79 3.04 -7.77
N ASP A 122 -12.28 1.85 -7.40
CA ASP A 122 -13.03 0.98 -8.33
C ASP A 122 -14.36 1.62 -8.70
N ARG A 123 -14.95 2.40 -7.78
CA ARG A 123 -16.17 3.18 -8.05
C ARG A 123 -15.88 4.39 -8.96
N ALA A 124 -14.75 5.07 -8.77
CA ALA A 124 -14.33 6.20 -9.61
C ALA A 124 -13.95 5.73 -11.02
N ALA A 125 -13.21 4.62 -11.15
CA ALA A 125 -12.87 4.02 -12.43
C ALA A 125 -14.10 3.53 -13.20
N ARG A 126 -15.10 2.96 -12.51
CA ARG A 126 -16.39 2.56 -13.11
C ARG A 126 -17.24 3.76 -13.53
N ARG A 127 -17.19 4.87 -12.79
CA ARG A 127 -17.88 6.12 -13.18
C ARG A 127 -17.21 6.77 -14.38
N GLY A 128 -15.87 6.81 -14.46
CA GLY A 128 -15.14 7.32 -15.62
C GLY A 128 -15.40 6.50 -16.89
N ALA A 129 -15.40 5.17 -16.79
CA ALA A 129 -15.71 4.28 -17.91
C ALA A 129 -17.19 4.32 -18.36
N GLY A 130 -18.11 4.76 -17.48
CA GLY A 130 -19.52 4.99 -17.82
C GLY A 130 -19.74 6.28 -18.59
N VAL A 131 -19.03 7.36 -18.22
CA VAL A 131 -19.15 8.67 -18.87
C VAL A 131 -18.63 8.64 -20.31
N ASP A 132 -17.54 7.90 -20.59
CA ASP A 132 -17.02 7.75 -21.95
C ASP A 132 -17.96 6.95 -22.88
N ARG A 133 -18.74 6.00 -22.32
CA ARG A 133 -19.71 5.24 -23.12
C ARG A 133 -20.95 6.05 -23.49
N ASP A 134 -21.40 6.92 -22.62
CA ASP A 134 -22.58 7.75 -22.90
C ASP A 134 -22.26 8.90 -23.86
N GLN A 135 -21.01 9.37 -23.92
CA GLN A 135 -20.61 10.38 -24.91
C GLN A 135 -20.44 9.79 -26.33
N CYS A 136 -20.12 8.51 -26.47
CA CYS A 136 -20.04 7.86 -27.79
C CYS A 136 -21.40 7.50 -28.41
N HIS A 137 -22.50 7.49 -27.62
CA HIS A 137 -23.83 7.14 -28.12
C HIS A 137 -24.66 8.33 -28.58
N HIS A 138 -24.24 9.58 -28.32
CA HIS A 138 -24.98 10.78 -28.76
C HIS A 138 -24.43 11.43 -30.03
N GLY A 139 -23.47 10.79 -30.73
CA GLY A 139 -22.84 11.28 -31.95
C GLY A 139 -23.20 10.53 -33.23
N ALA A 140 -24.26 9.71 -33.25
CA ALA A 140 -24.72 9.03 -34.48
C ALA A 140 -25.92 9.73 -35.07
N GLY A 141 -25.71 10.95 -35.62
CA GLY A 141 -26.62 11.58 -36.57
C GLY A 141 -26.01 11.49 -37.98
N PRO A 142 -26.83 11.21 -39.01
CA PRO A 142 -26.34 11.07 -40.37
C PRO A 142 -26.33 12.42 -41.05
N ASP A 143 -25.28 13.20 -40.96
CA ASP A 143 -24.98 14.25 -41.94
C ASP A 143 -23.50 14.54 -41.97
N ARG A 144 -22.89 14.14 -43.07
CA ARG A 144 -21.54 14.53 -43.52
C ARG A 144 -21.63 15.88 -44.16
N ASP A 145 -20.52 16.52 -44.16
CA ASP A 145 -20.06 17.64 -44.98
C ASP A 145 -20.11 19.00 -44.31
N GLU A 146 -18.92 19.54 -44.32
CA GLU A 146 -18.46 20.91 -44.28
C GLU A 146 -17.57 21.34 -43.14
N CYS A 147 -16.28 21.00 -43.29
CA CYS A 147 -15.20 21.79 -42.72
C CYS A 147 -14.97 23.02 -43.56
N HIS A 148 -15.51 24.16 -43.18
CA HIS A 148 -15.12 25.44 -43.74
C HIS A 148 -14.13 26.17 -42.85
N HIS A 149 -12.91 26.30 -43.36
CA HIS A 149 -11.97 27.33 -42.96
C HIS A 149 -12.56 28.73 -43.22
N GLY A 150 -12.65 29.52 -42.18
CA GLY A 150 -13.02 30.92 -42.28
C GLY A 150 -12.19 31.76 -41.30
N ALA A 151 -11.11 32.31 -41.82
CA ALA A 151 -10.43 33.45 -41.21
C ALA A 151 -11.23 34.74 -41.47
N GLY A 152 -11.43 35.52 -40.43
CA GLY A 152 -12.04 36.87 -40.59
C GLY A 152 -12.05 37.64 -39.26
N PRO A 153 -11.87 38.95 -39.29
CA PRO A 153 -11.16 39.72 -38.29
C PRO A 153 -12.07 40.43 -37.26
N ASP A 154 -11.42 40.80 -36.17
CA ASP A 154 -11.68 41.89 -35.24
C ASP A 154 -13.10 42.45 -35.10
N ARG A 155 -13.66 42.26 -33.91
CA ARG A 155 -14.60 43.25 -33.33
C ARG A 155 -14.38 43.33 -31.82
N ASP A 156 -13.88 44.49 -31.42
CA ASP A 156 -13.94 45.03 -30.07
C ASP A 156 -15.35 44.89 -29.49
N GLY A 157 -15.43 44.29 -28.33
CA GLY A 157 -16.69 44.13 -27.59
C GLY A 157 -16.38 43.95 -26.12
N ASP A 158 -16.29 45.07 -25.41
CA ASP A 158 -16.28 45.22 -23.96
C ASP A 158 -17.41 44.36 -23.34
N GLY A 159 -17.05 43.28 -22.69
CA GLY A 159 -17.95 42.35 -22.01
C GLY A 159 -17.27 41.80 -20.80
N ARG A 160 -17.33 42.54 -19.69
CA ARG A 160 -16.96 42.06 -18.35
C ARG A 160 -17.78 40.81 -17.95
N GLY A 161 -17.39 39.67 -18.44
CA GLY A 161 -17.75 38.36 -17.88
C GLY A 161 -16.85 38.08 -16.70
N ALA A 162 -17.36 38.24 -15.49
CA ALA A 162 -16.72 37.77 -14.30
C ALA A 162 -16.57 36.23 -14.41
N GLY A 163 -15.44 35.80 -14.95
CA GLY A 163 -15.03 34.37 -14.86
C GLY A 163 -14.84 34.03 -13.39
N PRO A 164 -15.14 32.78 -13.01
CA PRO A 164 -15.01 32.35 -11.65
C PRO A 164 -13.62 32.69 -11.11
N ASP A 165 -13.66 33.37 -9.99
CA ASP A 165 -12.61 34.07 -9.30
C ASP A 165 -11.27 33.30 -9.36
N ARG A 166 -10.23 33.94 -9.89
CA ARG A 166 -8.85 33.39 -9.89
C ARG A 166 -8.37 33.07 -8.48
N ASP A 167 -9.00 33.67 -7.48
CA ASP A 167 -8.74 33.37 -6.07
C ASP A 167 -9.38 32.07 -5.59
N GLU A 168 -10.52 31.62 -6.15
CA GLU A 168 -11.03 30.28 -5.89
C GLU A 168 -10.13 29.20 -6.49
N ARG A 169 -9.66 29.37 -7.74
CA ARG A 169 -8.69 28.44 -8.34
C ARG A 169 -7.32 28.44 -7.65
N ARG A 170 -6.93 29.52 -7.00
CA ARG A 170 -5.72 29.60 -6.16
C ARG A 170 -5.91 28.94 -4.79
N ARG A 171 -7.14 28.95 -4.26
CA ARG A 171 -7.45 28.26 -2.99
C ARG A 171 -7.44 26.75 -3.13
N ASP A 172 -7.80 26.23 -4.31
CA ASP A 172 -7.75 24.80 -4.61
C ASP A 172 -6.34 24.31 -4.99
N ALA A 173 -5.39 25.22 -5.22
CA ALA A 173 -4.05 24.92 -5.73
C ALA A 173 -2.93 25.03 -4.68
N GLU A 174 -3.22 25.17 -3.37
CA GLU A 174 -2.18 25.02 -2.35
C GLU A 174 -2.04 23.53 -1.93
N PRO A 175 -1.13 22.76 -2.56
CA PRO A 175 -0.83 21.41 -2.12
C PRO A 175 -0.10 21.49 -0.78
N GLY A 176 -0.78 21.14 0.32
CA GLY A 176 -0.13 21.04 1.62
C GLY A 176 -0.93 21.49 2.84
N ARG A 177 -2.10 22.11 2.68
CA ARG A 177 -2.90 22.52 3.83
C ARG A 177 -3.50 21.35 4.59
N ASP A 178 -3.92 20.31 3.89
CA ASP A 178 -4.50 19.11 4.50
C ASP A 178 -3.45 18.20 5.13
N GLU A 179 -2.21 18.20 4.62
CA GLU A 179 -1.10 17.41 5.18
C GLU A 179 -0.68 17.86 6.60
N ARG A 180 -1.12 19.03 7.06
CA ARG A 180 -0.78 19.58 8.38
C ARG A 180 -1.84 19.34 9.43
N ARG A 181 -2.96 18.71 9.10
CA ARG A 181 -4.02 18.42 10.07
C ARG A 181 -3.52 17.42 11.11
N PRO A 182 -3.55 17.77 12.42
CA PRO A 182 -2.94 16.95 13.47
C PRO A 182 -3.58 15.55 13.57
N TRP A 183 -4.87 15.41 13.28
CA TRP A 183 -5.56 14.13 13.32
C TRP A 183 -5.10 13.18 12.19
N LEU A 184 -4.70 13.71 11.01
CA LEU A 184 -4.16 12.91 9.93
C LEU A 184 -2.74 12.43 10.26
N LEU A 185 -1.92 13.28 10.88
CA LEU A 185 -0.59 12.89 11.37
C LEU A 185 -0.70 11.83 12.48
N ALA A 186 -1.66 11.99 13.39
CA ALA A 186 -1.98 10.96 14.39
C ALA A 186 -2.45 9.66 13.75
N GLY A 187 -3.22 9.73 12.64
CA GLY A 187 -3.60 8.57 11.84
C GLY A 187 -2.39 7.86 11.22
N VAL A 188 -1.45 8.61 10.62
CA VAL A 188 -0.20 8.04 10.08
C VAL A 188 0.61 7.36 11.17
N PHE A 189 0.73 7.99 12.35
CA PHE A 189 1.41 7.41 13.50
C PHE A 189 0.73 6.12 13.96
N GLY A 190 -0.59 6.12 14.16
CA GLY A 190 -1.34 4.93 14.59
C GLY A 190 -1.24 3.77 13.60
N VAL A 191 -1.32 4.05 12.29
CA VAL A 191 -1.10 3.03 11.25
C VAL A 191 0.34 2.53 11.26
N ALA A 192 1.32 3.41 11.49
CA ALA A 192 2.72 3.00 11.58
C ALA A 192 3.00 2.14 12.83
N VAL A 193 2.37 2.42 13.97
CA VAL A 193 2.40 1.56 15.17
C VAL A 193 1.86 0.16 14.82
N TYR A 194 0.71 0.11 14.15
CA TYR A 194 0.13 -1.15 13.71
C TYR A 194 1.04 -1.91 12.73
N ILE A 195 1.68 -1.21 11.78
CA ILE A 195 2.66 -1.80 10.85
C ILE A 195 3.86 -2.38 11.61
N GLY A 196 4.40 -1.64 12.58
CA GLY A 196 5.52 -2.10 13.39
C GLY A 196 5.18 -3.27 14.31
N TYR A 197 3.92 -3.36 14.76
CA TYR A 197 3.44 -4.46 15.62
C TYR A 197 3.19 -5.75 14.83
N PHE A 198 2.44 -5.67 13.73
CA PHE A 198 2.01 -6.86 12.98
C PHE A 198 2.16 -6.74 11.47
N GLY A 199 2.01 -5.55 10.91
CA GLY A 199 2.24 -5.28 9.48
C GLY A 199 1.17 -5.76 8.50
N ALA A 200 0.24 -6.63 8.90
CA ALA A 200 -0.80 -7.11 7.98
C ALA A 200 -1.82 -5.98 7.69
N ALA A 201 -2.07 -5.70 6.40
CA ALA A 201 -3.02 -4.68 5.92
C ALA A 201 -2.71 -3.21 6.31
N GLY A 202 -1.67 -2.92 7.07
CA GLY A 202 -1.31 -1.54 7.40
C GLY A 202 -1.09 -0.68 6.15
N GLY A 203 -0.59 -1.28 5.07
CA GLY A 203 -0.40 -0.60 3.79
C GLY A 203 -1.69 -0.10 3.14
N ILE A 204 -2.83 -0.82 3.29
CA ILE A 204 -4.12 -0.38 2.75
C ILE A 204 -4.63 0.83 3.51
N VAL A 205 -4.58 0.77 4.84
CA VAL A 205 -5.04 1.86 5.69
C VAL A 205 -4.16 3.10 5.46
N MET A 206 -2.84 2.90 5.35
CA MET A 206 -1.90 3.97 5.00
C MET A 206 -2.21 4.58 3.64
N LEU A 207 -2.51 3.76 2.62
CA LEU A 207 -2.89 4.25 1.29
C LEU A 207 -4.18 5.06 1.34
N ALA A 208 -5.21 4.56 2.03
CA ALA A 208 -6.48 5.25 2.18
C ALA A 208 -6.32 6.62 2.88
N LEU A 209 -5.48 6.66 3.91
CA LEU A 209 -5.17 7.88 4.65
C LEU A 209 -4.42 8.88 3.76
N LEU A 210 -3.40 8.43 3.02
CA LEU A 210 -2.65 9.29 2.10
C LEU A 210 -3.51 9.85 0.95
N ILE A 211 -4.45 9.06 0.41
CA ILE A 211 -5.40 9.55 -0.60
C ILE A 211 -6.29 10.65 -0.04
N ALA A 212 -6.66 10.57 1.25
CA ALA A 212 -7.43 11.61 1.91
C ALA A 212 -6.62 12.88 2.20
N MET A 213 -5.28 12.77 2.29
CA MET A 213 -4.36 13.87 2.60
C MET A 213 -3.84 14.60 1.36
N VAL A 214 -3.74 13.88 0.22
CA VAL A 214 -2.94 14.33 -0.93
C VAL A 214 -3.72 14.16 -2.21
N ALA A 215 -3.90 15.26 -2.94
CA ALA A 215 -4.53 15.28 -4.27
C ALA A 215 -3.46 15.01 -5.35
N GLU A 216 -2.95 13.77 -5.40
CA GLU A 216 -1.94 13.35 -6.36
C GLU A 216 -2.34 12.06 -7.08
N PRO A 217 -1.76 11.76 -8.26
CA PRO A 217 -2.00 10.50 -8.95
C PRO A 217 -1.71 9.30 -8.06
N LEU A 218 -2.57 8.28 -8.14
CA LEU A 218 -2.51 7.09 -7.30
C LEU A 218 -1.13 6.42 -7.28
N ALA A 219 -0.42 6.38 -8.41
CA ALA A 219 0.90 5.81 -8.51
C ALA A 219 1.91 6.52 -7.57
N ARG A 220 1.85 7.85 -7.52
CA ARG A 220 2.68 8.67 -6.62
C ARG A 220 2.33 8.46 -5.15
N VAL A 221 1.03 8.45 -4.82
CA VAL A 221 0.56 8.18 -3.46
C VAL A 221 0.99 6.78 -3.00
N ASN A 222 0.88 5.79 -3.89
CA ASN A 222 1.31 4.42 -3.60
C ASN A 222 2.84 4.32 -3.40
N ALA A 223 3.64 5.06 -4.16
CA ALA A 223 5.08 5.12 -3.98
C ALA A 223 5.45 5.72 -2.60
N VAL A 224 4.78 6.81 -2.19
CA VAL A 224 4.95 7.40 -0.84
C VAL A 224 4.54 6.39 0.23
N LYS A 225 3.39 5.71 0.09
CA LYS A 225 2.95 4.64 1.02
C LYS A 225 4.03 3.57 1.18
N ASN A 226 4.62 3.11 0.07
CA ASN A 226 5.66 2.08 0.11
C ASN A 226 6.90 2.57 0.87
N MET A 227 7.29 3.84 0.71
CA MET A 227 8.41 4.43 1.44
C MET A 227 8.11 4.56 2.94
N LEU A 228 6.91 5.02 3.32
CA LEU A 228 6.53 5.11 4.73
C LEU A 228 6.51 3.74 5.40
N GLY A 229 5.96 2.73 4.72
CA GLY A 229 5.99 1.34 5.18
C GLY A 229 7.42 0.81 5.32
N ALA A 230 8.30 1.09 4.35
CA ALA A 230 9.70 0.70 4.41
C ALA A 230 10.44 1.34 5.59
N ILE A 231 10.22 2.63 5.85
CA ILE A 231 10.84 3.35 6.97
C ILE A 231 10.34 2.79 8.31
N GLY A 232 9.02 2.60 8.48
CA GLY A 232 8.46 2.03 9.70
C GLY A 232 8.95 0.61 9.97
N ASN A 233 8.95 -0.25 8.92
CA ASN A 233 9.49 -1.60 9.01
C ASN A 233 10.99 -1.63 9.24
N ALA A 234 11.77 -0.65 8.75
CA ALA A 234 13.21 -0.59 8.97
C ALA A 234 13.52 -0.40 10.47
N VAL A 235 12.82 0.52 11.12
CA VAL A 235 13.00 0.73 12.56
C VAL A 235 12.55 -0.50 13.36
N ALA A 236 11.42 -1.09 13.00
CA ALA A 236 10.92 -2.31 13.63
C ALA A 236 11.90 -3.49 13.42
N ALA A 237 12.43 -3.65 12.22
CA ALA A 237 13.38 -4.71 11.88
C ALA A 237 14.68 -4.60 12.67
N VAL A 238 15.21 -3.38 12.84
CA VAL A 238 16.39 -3.17 13.71
C VAL A 238 16.09 -3.57 15.15
N ALA A 239 14.93 -3.17 15.69
CA ALA A 239 14.54 -3.56 17.04
C ALA A 239 14.41 -5.09 17.18
N PHE A 240 13.80 -5.77 16.19
CA PHE A 240 13.65 -7.22 16.20
C PHE A 240 14.97 -7.97 15.97
N ALA A 241 15.87 -7.42 15.15
CA ALA A 241 17.20 -7.99 14.92
C ALA A 241 18.07 -7.95 16.18
N VAL A 242 17.89 -6.92 17.03
CA VAL A 242 18.68 -6.74 18.26
C VAL A 242 18.05 -7.46 19.46
N PHE A 243 16.73 -7.36 19.62
CA PHE A 243 16.03 -7.78 20.83
C PHE A 243 15.06 -8.96 20.60
N GLY A 244 14.81 -9.34 19.35
CA GLY A 244 13.83 -10.35 18.99
C GLY A 244 14.42 -11.72 18.67
N HIS A 245 13.54 -12.67 18.44
CA HIS A 245 13.89 -14.03 18.01
C HIS A 245 13.68 -14.15 16.50
N VAL A 246 14.68 -13.75 15.72
CA VAL A 246 14.66 -13.77 14.25
C VAL A 246 15.35 -15.03 13.73
N ASP A 247 14.68 -15.77 12.86
CA ASP A 247 15.29 -16.90 12.15
C ASP A 247 16.01 -16.39 10.90
N TRP A 248 17.32 -16.18 11.02
CA TRP A 248 18.16 -15.65 9.94
C TRP A 248 18.26 -16.60 8.74
N ALA A 249 18.10 -17.91 8.92
CA ALA A 249 18.10 -18.86 7.84
C ALA A 249 16.87 -18.69 6.94
N ALA A 250 15.72 -18.33 7.52
CA ALA A 250 14.49 -18.03 6.78
C ALA A 250 14.49 -16.60 6.22
N VAL A 251 15.18 -15.64 6.86
CA VAL A 251 15.29 -14.25 6.36
C VAL A 251 15.91 -14.21 4.97
N VAL A 252 17.02 -14.93 4.74
CA VAL A 252 17.78 -14.82 3.49
C VAL A 252 16.95 -15.16 2.25
N PRO A 253 16.32 -16.35 2.13
CA PRO A 253 15.52 -16.67 0.95
C PRO A 253 14.26 -15.81 0.83
N LEU A 254 13.61 -15.50 1.95
CA LEU A 254 12.42 -14.66 1.94
C LEU A 254 12.75 -13.23 1.50
N ALA A 255 13.84 -12.67 1.98
CA ALA A 255 14.33 -11.32 1.62
C ALA A 255 14.72 -11.23 0.15
N ALA A 256 15.38 -12.27 -0.39
CA ALA A 256 15.69 -12.34 -1.82
C ALA A 256 14.40 -12.28 -2.66
N GLY A 257 13.38 -13.06 -2.28
CA GLY A 257 12.08 -13.02 -2.91
C GLY A 257 11.40 -11.64 -2.78
N PHE A 258 11.42 -11.06 -1.61
CA PHE A 258 10.87 -9.73 -1.35
C PHE A 258 11.55 -8.62 -2.16
N LEU A 259 12.87 -8.69 -2.34
CA LEU A 259 13.61 -7.72 -3.17
C LEU A 259 13.14 -7.77 -4.63
N VAL A 260 13.03 -8.97 -5.20
CA VAL A 260 12.55 -9.19 -6.58
C VAL A 260 11.10 -8.76 -6.71
N GLY A 261 10.22 -9.20 -5.81
CA GLY A 261 8.80 -8.85 -5.80
C GLY A 261 8.57 -7.35 -5.58
N GLY A 262 9.35 -6.73 -4.70
CA GLY A 262 9.33 -5.29 -4.45
C GLY A 262 9.72 -4.47 -5.67
N TRP A 263 10.73 -4.90 -6.40
CA TRP A 263 11.20 -4.24 -7.62
C TRP A 263 10.22 -4.40 -8.79
N THR A 264 9.70 -5.60 -9.00
CA THR A 264 8.79 -5.92 -10.11
C THR A 264 7.36 -5.46 -9.86
N GLY A 265 6.95 -5.35 -8.60
CA GLY A 265 5.59 -5.00 -8.19
C GLY A 265 5.07 -3.69 -8.77
N PRO A 266 5.78 -2.54 -8.69
CA PRO A 266 5.35 -1.29 -9.30
C PRO A 266 5.11 -1.38 -10.81
N ALA A 267 5.93 -2.15 -11.54
CA ALA A 267 5.73 -2.40 -12.97
C ALA A 267 4.47 -3.24 -13.25
N LEU A 268 4.20 -4.20 -12.38
CA LEU A 268 3.05 -5.11 -12.51
C LEU A 268 1.72 -4.41 -12.17
N VAL A 269 1.72 -3.48 -11.20
CA VAL A 269 0.55 -2.63 -10.86
C VAL A 269 0.01 -1.91 -12.10
N ARG A 270 0.89 -1.52 -13.01
CA ARG A 270 0.52 -0.84 -14.25
C ARG A 270 -0.21 -1.75 -15.24
N ARG A 271 -0.16 -3.09 -15.08
CA ARG A 271 -0.65 -4.09 -16.05
C ARG A 271 -1.79 -4.96 -15.54
N ILE A 272 -1.97 -5.14 -14.22
CA ILE A 272 -2.98 -6.04 -13.66
C ILE A 272 -4.21 -5.27 -13.19
N PRO A 273 -5.43 -5.72 -13.53
CA PRO A 273 -6.64 -5.17 -12.97
C PRO A 273 -6.69 -5.42 -11.46
N GLY A 274 -6.66 -4.33 -10.68
CA GLY A 274 -6.62 -4.35 -9.21
C GLY A 274 -7.68 -5.22 -8.51
N PRO A 275 -8.93 -5.35 -9.03
CA PRO A 275 -9.97 -6.15 -8.40
C PRO A 275 -9.65 -7.63 -8.28
N ALA A 276 -9.06 -8.25 -9.31
CA ALA A 276 -8.74 -9.68 -9.30
C ALA A 276 -7.69 -10.03 -8.25
N LEU A 277 -6.64 -9.21 -8.14
CA LEU A 277 -5.58 -9.39 -7.17
C LEU A 277 -6.12 -9.24 -5.73
N ARG A 278 -7.00 -8.27 -5.50
CA ARG A 278 -7.61 -8.03 -4.18
C ARG A 278 -8.45 -9.21 -3.69
N ILE A 279 -9.30 -9.75 -4.57
CA ILE A 279 -10.16 -10.89 -4.23
C ILE A 279 -9.30 -12.11 -3.91
N GLY A 280 -8.30 -12.42 -4.74
CA GLY A 280 -7.39 -13.54 -4.49
C GLY A 280 -6.66 -13.44 -3.16
N VAL A 281 -6.14 -12.26 -2.82
CA VAL A 281 -5.46 -12.00 -1.54
C VAL A 281 -6.43 -12.07 -0.36
N ALA A 282 -7.65 -11.54 -0.50
CA ALA A 282 -8.67 -11.59 0.56
C ALA A 282 -9.09 -13.02 0.88
N VAL A 283 -9.32 -13.84 -0.15
CA VAL A 283 -9.69 -15.27 0.01
C VAL A 283 -8.56 -16.04 0.68
N CYS A 284 -7.32 -15.85 0.23
CA CYS A 284 -6.14 -16.50 0.81
C CYS A 284 -5.96 -16.09 2.29
N GLY A 285 -6.05 -14.78 2.58
CA GLY A 285 -5.92 -14.30 3.95
C GLY A 285 -7.03 -14.79 4.89
N LEU A 286 -8.26 -14.87 4.40
CA LEU A 286 -9.38 -15.41 5.18
C LEU A 286 -9.20 -16.90 5.48
N ALA A 287 -8.75 -17.69 4.51
CA ALA A 287 -8.45 -19.12 4.72
C ALA A 287 -7.36 -19.31 5.78
N VAL A 288 -6.32 -18.48 5.75
CA VAL A 288 -5.25 -18.49 6.75
C VAL A 288 -5.76 -18.06 8.12
N ALA A 289 -6.58 -16.99 8.20
CA ALA A 289 -7.17 -16.54 9.46
C ALA A 289 -8.01 -17.62 10.12
N VAL A 290 -8.82 -18.34 9.33
CA VAL A 290 -9.65 -19.47 9.81
C VAL A 290 -8.76 -20.60 10.32
N LYS A 291 -7.73 -21.01 9.56
CA LYS A 291 -6.80 -22.08 9.97
C LYS A 291 -6.08 -21.74 11.29
N LEU A 292 -5.56 -20.50 11.38
CA LEU A 292 -4.88 -20.04 12.60
C LEU A 292 -5.84 -19.89 13.78
N GLY A 293 -7.06 -19.42 13.52
CA GLY A 293 -8.11 -19.31 14.54
C GLY A 293 -8.44 -20.68 15.14
N ILE A 294 -8.68 -21.68 14.29
CA ILE A 294 -8.94 -23.06 14.75
C ILE A 294 -7.75 -23.57 15.59
N SER A 295 -6.50 -23.31 15.18
CA SER A 295 -5.31 -23.73 15.93
C SER A 295 -5.07 -22.96 17.22
N ALA A 296 -5.49 -21.69 17.31
CA ALA A 296 -5.25 -20.83 18.47
C ALA A 296 -6.29 -21.01 19.57
N TYR A 297 -7.50 -21.48 19.22
CA TYR A 297 -8.63 -21.60 20.14
C TYR A 297 -9.04 -23.09 20.43
N ARG A 298 -8.33 -24.05 19.84
CA ARG A 298 -8.35 -25.46 20.24
C ARG A 298 -7.29 -25.73 21.32
#